data_d0723f26a81236836c7cb6c797918ecb
#
_entry.id   d0723f26a81236836c7cb6c797918ecb
#
_cell.length_a   1.000
_cell.length_b   1.000
_cell.length_c   1.000
_cell.angle_alpha   90.00
_cell.angle_beta   90.00
_cell.angle_gamma   90.00
#
_symmetry.space_group_name_H-M   'P 1'
#
loop_
_entity.id
_entity.type
_entity.pdbx_description
1 polymer ?
#
loop_
_entity_poly.entity_id
_entity_poly.type
_entity_poly.pdbx_seq_one_letter_code
_entity_poly.pdbx_strand_id
1 'polypeptide(L)'
;VRIRDAGIEELPEVQHIENACFQEERYAKEVLAAMLEEEGFETFLAEDDNELMGSATVNYRDDLVAAQLVSIAVLPRFRGKGVAKALLAEAETKVRKRGADRMVLQVSVTNIAALNLYLHQGYVLEGMIGDYYGPGKDAYFMDKVL
;
A
#
# COMPACT_ATOMS: atom_id res chain seq x y z
N VAL A 1 -8.44 14.90 5.31
CA VAL A 1 -7.75 13.71 5.84
C VAL A 1 -6.30 14.06 6.17
N ARG A 2 -5.83 13.61 7.31
CA ARG A 2 -4.46 13.82 7.75
C ARG A 2 -3.68 12.52 7.56
N ILE A 3 -2.49 12.62 7.00
CA ILE A 3 -1.62 11.46 6.81
C ILE A 3 -0.33 11.69 7.62
N ARG A 4 0.04 10.72 8.43
CA ARG A 4 1.22 10.79 9.28
C ARG A 4 2.02 9.51 9.23
N ASP A 5 3.32 9.62 9.49
CA ASP A 5 4.21 8.47 9.53
C ASP A 5 3.86 7.57 10.73
N ALA A 6 4.05 6.28 10.58
CA ALA A 6 3.83 5.29 11.62
C ALA A 6 5.14 4.60 11.99
N GLY A 7 5.35 4.41 13.29
CA GLY A 7 6.46 3.64 13.84
C GLY A 7 5.97 2.35 14.48
N ILE A 8 6.91 1.60 15.07
CA ILE A 8 6.60 0.30 15.69
C ILE A 8 5.56 0.37 16.80
N GLU A 9 5.47 1.51 17.49
CA GLU A 9 4.48 1.72 18.55
C GLU A 9 3.05 1.69 18.00
N GLU A 10 2.89 1.81 16.68
CA GLU A 10 1.58 1.82 16.03
C GLU A 10 1.23 0.47 15.39
N LEU A 11 1.97 -0.56 15.72
CA LEU A 11 1.69 -1.92 15.24
C LEU A 11 0.24 -2.36 15.50
N PRO A 12 -0.38 -2.07 16.67
CA PRO A 12 -1.78 -2.44 16.87
C PRO A 12 -2.73 -1.82 15.84
N GLU A 13 -2.54 -0.56 15.49
CA GLU A 13 -3.37 0.15 14.53
C GLU A 13 -3.19 -0.43 13.11
N VAL A 14 -1.95 -0.67 12.73
CA VAL A 14 -1.63 -1.26 11.42
C VAL A 14 -2.22 -2.67 11.31
N GLN A 15 -2.09 -3.47 12.38
CA GLN A 15 -2.64 -4.82 12.41
C GLN A 15 -4.16 -4.81 12.34
N HIS A 16 -4.80 -3.86 13.00
CA HIS A 16 -6.25 -3.70 12.94
C HIS A 16 -6.71 -3.44 11.50
N ILE A 17 -6.04 -2.55 10.79
CA ILE A 17 -6.37 -2.25 9.39
C ILE A 17 -6.16 -3.48 8.51
N GLU A 18 -5.02 -4.16 8.68
CA GLU A 18 -4.71 -5.35 7.90
C GLU A 18 -5.76 -6.44 8.09
N ASN A 19 -6.15 -6.71 9.33
CA ASN A 19 -7.16 -7.72 9.65
C ASN A 19 -8.54 -7.35 9.13
N ALA A 20 -8.90 -6.08 9.11
CA ALA A 20 -10.18 -5.62 8.63
C ALA A 20 -10.29 -5.60 7.11
N CYS A 21 -9.17 -5.42 6.40
CA CYS A 21 -9.16 -5.22 4.96
C CYS A 21 -8.76 -6.44 4.16
N PHE A 22 -8.01 -7.37 4.75
CA PHE A 22 -7.49 -8.55 4.05
C PHE A 22 -7.82 -9.81 4.85
N GLN A 23 -7.98 -10.93 4.15
CA GLN A 23 -8.28 -12.21 4.77
C GLN A 23 -7.07 -13.13 4.75
N GLU A 24 -7.04 -14.12 3.86
CA GLU A 24 -5.94 -15.07 3.80
C GLU A 24 -4.62 -14.43 3.36
N GLU A 25 -4.68 -13.41 2.52
CA GLU A 25 -3.51 -12.72 1.98
C GLU A 25 -2.95 -11.64 2.93
N ARG A 26 -3.53 -11.48 4.12
CA ARG A 26 -3.04 -10.49 5.08
C ARG A 26 -1.64 -10.86 5.59
N TYR A 27 -0.85 -9.84 5.85
CA TYR A 27 0.47 -10.03 6.43
C TYR A 27 0.37 -10.43 7.90
N ALA A 28 1.23 -11.35 8.31
CA ALA A 28 1.34 -11.73 9.71
C ALA A 28 1.88 -10.56 10.55
N LYS A 29 1.56 -10.57 11.85
CA LYS A 29 1.98 -9.53 12.79
C LYS A 29 3.49 -9.31 12.76
N GLU A 30 4.26 -10.39 12.68
CA GLU A 30 5.73 -10.33 12.67
C GLU A 30 6.26 -9.63 11.41
N VAL A 31 5.59 -9.81 10.29
CA VAL A 31 5.94 -9.14 9.03
C VAL A 31 5.59 -7.66 9.10
N LEU A 32 4.42 -7.32 9.65
CA LEU A 32 4.03 -5.93 9.85
C LEU A 32 5.01 -5.20 10.77
N ALA A 33 5.44 -5.87 11.86
CA ALA A 33 6.42 -5.30 12.77
C ALA A 33 7.76 -5.04 12.07
N ALA A 34 8.22 -5.98 11.27
CA ALA A 34 9.46 -5.81 10.51
C ALA A 34 9.36 -4.62 9.54
N MET A 35 8.24 -4.47 8.85
CA MET A 35 8.04 -3.36 7.92
C MET A 35 8.01 -1.99 8.64
N LEU A 36 7.58 -1.96 9.90
CA LEU A 36 7.57 -0.72 10.69
C LEU A 36 8.96 -0.36 11.24
N GLU A 37 9.85 -1.34 11.39
CA GLU A 37 11.16 -1.13 11.99
C GLU A 37 12.32 -1.06 11.00
N GLU A 38 12.22 -1.74 9.86
CA GLU A 38 13.34 -1.81 8.91
C GLU A 38 13.46 -0.56 8.08
N GLU A 39 14.71 -0.13 7.81
CA GLU A 39 14.99 1.03 6.99
C GLU A 39 14.48 0.78 5.58
N GLY A 40 14.34 0.47 4.74
CA GLY A 40 13.82 0.26 3.40
C GLY A 40 12.29 0.33 3.32
N PHE A 41 11.60 0.49 4.45
CA PHE A 41 10.14 0.58 4.48
C PHE A 41 9.67 1.86 5.13
N GLU A 42 8.59 2.44 4.62
CA GLU A 42 7.86 3.51 5.28
C GLU A 42 6.39 3.15 5.32
N THR A 43 5.78 3.28 6.50
CA THR A 43 4.34 3.10 6.68
C THR A 43 3.74 4.40 7.16
N PHE A 44 2.58 4.75 6.65
CA PHE A 44 1.85 5.95 7.09
C PHE A 44 0.37 5.63 7.26
N LEU A 45 -0.26 6.39 8.16
CA LEU A 45 -1.65 6.22 8.53
C LEU A 45 -2.45 7.43 8.08
N ALA A 46 -3.66 7.18 7.59
CA ALA A 46 -4.64 8.21 7.33
C ALA A 46 -5.62 8.27 8.50
N GLU A 47 -5.87 9.47 8.99
CA GLU A 47 -6.81 9.69 10.10
C GLU A 47 -7.55 11.01 9.93
N ASP A 48 -8.66 11.15 10.63
CA ASP A 48 -9.45 12.36 10.68
C ASP A 48 -10.06 12.46 12.07
N ASP A 49 -9.86 13.59 12.76
CA ASP A 49 -10.33 13.79 14.13
C ASP A 49 -9.97 12.64 15.08
N ASN A 50 -8.71 12.18 15.01
CA ASN A 50 -8.18 11.04 15.75
C ASN A 50 -8.83 9.70 15.41
N GLU A 51 -9.58 9.63 14.34
CA GLU A 51 -10.21 8.40 13.87
C GLU A 51 -9.35 7.77 12.79
N LEU A 52 -8.97 6.51 12.99
CA LEU A 52 -8.14 5.76 12.05
C LEU A 52 -8.96 5.41 10.81
N MET A 53 -8.43 5.69 9.63
CA MET A 53 -9.14 5.48 8.36
C MET A 53 -8.47 4.44 7.47
N GLY A 54 -7.14 4.42 7.44
CA GLY A 54 -6.42 3.53 6.55
C GLY A 54 -4.91 3.64 6.71
N SER A 55 -4.19 2.86 5.90
CA SER A 55 -2.73 2.84 5.93
C SER A 55 -2.15 2.55 4.55
N ALA A 56 -0.88 2.88 4.38
CA ALA A 56 -0.10 2.50 3.21
C ALA A 56 1.34 2.22 3.62
N THR A 57 2.00 1.32 2.90
CA THR A 57 3.40 0.99 3.11
C THR A 57 4.12 0.96 1.77
N VAL A 58 5.29 1.60 1.72
CA VAL A 58 6.18 1.55 0.56
C VAL A 58 7.49 0.89 0.95
N ASN A 59 8.11 0.25 -0.03
CA ASN A 59 9.42 -0.39 0.12
C ASN A 59 10.39 0.26 -0.85
N TYR A 60 11.50 0.74 -0.32
CA TYR A 60 12.60 1.30 -1.12
C TYR A 60 13.68 0.22 -1.28
N ARG A 61 14.15 0.04 -2.50
CA ARG A 61 15.22 -0.92 -2.79
C ARG A 61 16.49 -0.16 -3.10
N ASP A 62 17.59 -0.54 -2.49
CA ASP A 62 18.89 0.15 -2.63
C ASP A 62 19.43 0.13 -4.05
N ASP A 63 19.13 -0.92 -4.80
CA ASP A 63 19.66 -1.15 -6.14
C ASP A 63 18.71 -0.71 -7.27
N LEU A 64 17.55 -0.14 -6.93
CA LEU A 64 16.54 0.21 -7.91
C LEU A 64 16.14 1.67 -7.80
N VAL A 65 15.89 2.27 -8.95
CA VAL A 65 15.29 3.60 -9.06
C VAL A 65 13.80 3.54 -8.72
N ALA A 66 13.23 2.35 -8.66
CA ALA A 66 11.81 2.13 -8.38
C ALA A 66 11.57 1.81 -6.90
N ALA A 67 10.45 2.30 -6.38
CA ALA A 67 9.92 1.88 -5.09
C ALA A 67 8.68 1.01 -5.31
N GLN A 68 8.35 0.17 -4.34
CA GLN A 68 7.19 -0.70 -4.40
C GLN A 68 6.11 -0.20 -3.43
N LEU A 69 4.89 -0.08 -3.91
CA LEU A 69 3.73 0.07 -3.02
C LEU A 69 3.39 -1.33 -2.52
N VAL A 70 3.73 -1.60 -1.26
CA VAL A 70 3.55 -2.93 -0.66
C VAL A 70 2.10 -3.16 -0.30
N SER A 71 1.44 -2.14 0.24
CA SER A 71 0.06 -2.26 0.70
C SER A 71 -0.59 -0.88 0.74
N ILE A 72 -1.88 -0.86 0.46
CA ILE A 72 -2.75 0.28 0.69
C ILE A 72 -4.10 -0.28 1.13
N ALA A 73 -4.63 0.23 2.22
CA ALA A 73 -5.86 -0.30 2.80
C ALA A 73 -6.67 0.82 3.45
N VAL A 74 -7.98 0.78 3.25
CA VAL A 74 -8.92 1.73 3.86
C VAL A 74 -9.98 0.92 4.58
N LEU A 75 -10.23 1.27 5.85
CA LEU A 75 -11.27 0.61 6.64
C LEU A 75 -12.62 0.74 5.93
N PRO A 76 -13.47 -0.30 5.97
CA PRO A 76 -14.70 -0.33 5.17
C PRO A 76 -15.59 0.91 5.29
N ARG A 77 -15.76 1.45 6.51
CA ARG A 77 -16.64 2.60 6.73
C ARG A 77 -16.14 3.90 6.09
N PHE A 78 -14.87 3.95 5.69
CA PHE A 78 -14.27 5.14 5.09
C PHE A 78 -14.03 5.01 3.59
N ARG A 79 -14.46 3.90 3.00
CA ARG A 79 -14.31 3.69 1.55
C ARG A 79 -15.21 4.62 0.74
N GLY A 80 -14.79 4.94 -0.49
CA GLY A 80 -15.54 5.83 -1.36
C GLY A 80 -15.41 7.31 -1.00
N LYS A 81 -14.49 7.68 -0.14
CA LYS A 81 -14.30 9.08 0.34
C LYS A 81 -12.95 9.67 -0.06
N GLY A 82 -12.21 9.01 -0.95
CA GLY A 82 -10.93 9.51 -1.43
C GLY A 82 -9.74 9.24 -0.53
N VAL A 83 -9.88 8.41 0.51
CA VAL A 83 -8.79 8.10 1.44
C VAL A 83 -7.67 7.34 0.75
N ALA A 84 -8.00 6.32 -0.04
CA ALA A 84 -6.99 5.54 -0.78
C ALA A 84 -6.23 6.43 -1.76
N LYS A 85 -6.93 7.32 -2.45
CA LYS A 85 -6.31 8.27 -3.37
C LYS A 85 -5.33 9.19 -2.64
N ALA A 86 -5.71 9.67 -1.45
CA ALA A 86 -4.85 10.53 -0.63
C ALA A 86 -3.61 9.77 -0.14
N LEU A 87 -3.78 8.52 0.29
CA LEU A 87 -2.67 7.66 0.71
C LEU A 87 -1.70 7.40 -0.46
N LEU A 88 -2.24 7.13 -1.64
CA LEU A 88 -1.42 6.89 -2.83
C LEU A 88 -0.64 8.15 -3.22
N ALA A 89 -1.27 9.32 -3.18
CA ALA A 89 -0.60 10.59 -3.48
C ALA A 89 0.55 10.86 -2.51
N GLU A 90 0.35 10.58 -1.21
CA GLU A 90 1.40 10.74 -0.21
C GLU A 90 2.53 9.75 -0.45
N ALA A 91 2.21 8.51 -0.80
CA ALA A 91 3.22 7.50 -1.13
C ALA A 91 4.09 7.97 -2.29
N GLU A 92 3.49 8.48 -3.35
CA GLU A 92 4.23 8.98 -4.51
C GLU A 92 5.12 10.17 -4.15
N THR A 93 4.62 11.07 -3.31
CA THR A 93 5.40 12.21 -2.83
C THR A 93 6.64 11.76 -2.05
N LYS A 94 6.46 10.82 -1.13
CA LYS A 94 7.56 10.28 -0.33
C LYS A 94 8.60 9.56 -1.19
N VAL A 95 8.14 8.79 -2.16
CA VAL A 95 9.01 8.05 -3.06
C VAL A 95 9.84 9.00 -3.91
N ARG A 96 9.23 10.06 -4.44
CA ARG A 96 9.99 11.10 -5.18
C ARG A 96 11.04 11.77 -4.32
N LYS A 97 10.73 12.08 -3.08
CA LYS A 97 11.67 12.71 -2.15
C LYS A 97 12.87 11.84 -1.86
N ARG A 98 12.72 10.53 -1.89
CA ARG A 98 13.82 9.58 -1.72
C ARG A 98 14.64 9.39 -2.99
N GLY A 99 14.22 9.97 -4.10
CA GLY A 99 14.96 9.91 -5.36
C GLY A 99 14.52 8.82 -6.32
N ALA A 100 13.51 8.03 -5.99
CA ALA A 100 12.95 7.07 -6.92
C ALA A 100 12.01 7.79 -7.89
N ASP A 101 12.04 7.37 -9.15
CA ASP A 101 11.23 7.98 -10.21
C ASP A 101 10.15 7.05 -10.75
N ARG A 102 9.93 5.91 -10.10
CA ARG A 102 8.97 4.90 -10.53
C ARG A 102 8.36 4.21 -9.32
N MET A 103 7.07 3.92 -9.39
CA MET A 103 6.36 3.12 -8.39
C MET A 103 5.85 1.85 -9.07
N VAL A 104 6.12 0.70 -8.46
CA VAL A 104 5.62 -0.60 -8.91
C VAL A 104 4.69 -1.18 -7.86
N LEU A 105 3.75 -2.01 -8.28
CA LEU A 105 2.83 -2.67 -7.36
C LEU A 105 2.28 -3.96 -7.96
N GLN A 106 1.78 -4.82 -7.09
CA GLN A 106 0.99 -5.99 -7.45
C GLN A 106 -0.40 -5.82 -6.84
N VAL A 107 -1.43 -6.23 -7.57
CA VAL A 107 -2.81 -6.15 -7.12
C VAL A 107 -3.55 -7.43 -7.55
N SER A 108 -4.36 -7.99 -6.64
CA SER A 108 -5.17 -9.16 -6.96
C SER A 108 -6.06 -8.87 -8.17
N VAL A 109 -6.15 -9.83 -9.10
CA VAL A 109 -7.02 -9.69 -10.28
C VAL A 109 -8.50 -9.55 -9.90
N THR A 110 -8.86 -9.96 -8.67
CA THR A 110 -10.25 -9.83 -8.19
C THR A 110 -10.51 -8.52 -7.45
N ASN A 111 -9.48 -7.74 -7.15
CA ASN A 111 -9.64 -6.47 -6.45
C ASN A 111 -9.92 -5.34 -7.44
N ILE A 112 -11.16 -5.31 -7.94
CA ILE A 112 -11.55 -4.37 -8.99
C ILE A 112 -11.47 -2.92 -8.52
N ALA A 113 -11.82 -2.65 -7.27
CA ALA A 113 -11.78 -1.28 -6.73
C ALA A 113 -10.33 -0.73 -6.73
N ALA A 114 -9.37 -1.54 -6.27
CA ALA A 114 -7.96 -1.14 -6.27
C ALA A 114 -7.42 -1.00 -7.69
N LEU A 115 -7.75 -1.94 -8.57
CA LEU A 115 -7.33 -1.88 -9.97
C LEU A 115 -7.80 -0.57 -10.63
N ASN A 116 -9.07 -0.21 -10.42
CA ASN A 116 -9.63 1.03 -10.96
C ASN A 116 -8.93 2.26 -10.39
N LEU A 117 -8.64 2.26 -9.09
CA LEU A 117 -7.90 3.35 -8.46
C LEU A 117 -6.55 3.55 -9.16
N TYR A 118 -5.78 2.47 -9.31
CA TYR A 118 -4.44 2.56 -9.90
C TYR A 118 -4.50 3.02 -11.36
N LEU A 119 -5.41 2.46 -12.15
CA LEU A 119 -5.58 2.87 -13.55
C LEU A 119 -5.92 4.36 -13.65
N HIS A 120 -6.83 4.85 -12.82
CA HIS A 120 -7.21 6.27 -12.82
C HIS A 120 -6.08 7.19 -12.34
N GLN A 121 -5.17 6.68 -11.53
CA GLN A 121 -4.03 7.45 -11.06
C GLN A 121 -2.79 7.32 -11.96
N GLY A 122 -2.94 6.72 -13.13
CA GLY A 122 -1.90 6.69 -14.15
C GLY A 122 -1.00 5.46 -14.12
N TYR A 123 -1.34 4.44 -13.35
CA TYR A 123 -0.61 3.17 -13.37
C TYR A 123 -0.93 2.39 -14.64
N VAL A 124 0.08 1.75 -15.20
CA VAL A 124 -0.03 0.98 -16.43
C VAL A 124 0.07 -0.50 -16.09
N LEU A 125 -0.82 -1.30 -16.68
CA LEU A 125 -0.79 -2.76 -16.53
C LEU A 125 0.36 -3.31 -17.38
N GLU A 126 1.34 -3.93 -16.73
CA GLU A 126 2.52 -4.48 -17.40
C GLU A 126 2.46 -6.00 -17.56
N GLY A 127 1.73 -6.70 -16.73
CA GLY A 127 1.63 -8.14 -16.81
C GLY A 127 0.83 -8.76 -15.71
N MET A 128 0.82 -10.09 -15.66
CA MET A 128 0.13 -10.88 -14.66
C MET A 128 1.08 -11.91 -14.07
N ILE A 129 1.01 -12.09 -12.75
CA ILE A 129 1.79 -13.09 -12.03
C ILE A 129 0.82 -14.16 -11.53
N GLY A 130 0.92 -15.36 -12.10
CA GLY A 130 0.06 -16.47 -11.70
C GLY A 130 0.37 -16.94 -10.27
N ASP A 131 -0.69 -17.28 -9.52
CA ASP A 131 -0.59 -17.83 -8.16
C ASP A 131 0.19 -16.96 -7.18
N TYR A 132 0.23 -15.65 -7.41
CA TYR A 132 1.01 -14.72 -6.57
C TYR A 132 0.57 -14.75 -5.11
N TYR A 133 -0.74 -14.82 -4.86
CA TYR A 133 -1.30 -14.87 -3.49
C TYR A 133 -1.68 -16.28 -3.05
N GLY A 134 -1.32 -17.29 -3.84
CA GLY A 134 -1.63 -18.69 -3.59
C GLY A 134 -2.27 -19.34 -4.82
N PRO A 135 -2.54 -20.65 -4.79
CA PRO A 135 -3.09 -21.38 -5.95
C PRO A 135 -4.38 -20.73 -6.49
N GLY A 136 -4.38 -20.39 -7.77
CA GLY A 136 -5.51 -19.74 -8.44
C GLY A 136 -5.72 -18.29 -8.09
N LYS A 137 -4.82 -17.68 -7.31
CA LYS A 137 -4.94 -16.28 -6.85
C LYS A 137 -3.89 -15.42 -7.53
N ASP A 138 -4.20 -14.99 -8.73
CA ASP A 138 -3.29 -14.24 -9.60
C ASP A 138 -3.26 -12.75 -9.25
N ALA A 139 -2.16 -12.11 -9.60
CA ALA A 139 -1.98 -10.67 -9.45
C ALA A 139 -1.66 -10.02 -10.78
N TYR A 140 -2.11 -8.78 -10.96
CA TYR A 140 -1.58 -7.91 -11.99
C TYR A 140 -0.35 -7.20 -11.47
N PHE A 141 0.62 -7.01 -12.36
CA PHE A 141 1.79 -6.18 -12.10
C PHE A 141 1.59 -4.85 -12.81
N MET A 142 1.72 -3.75 -12.07
CA MET A 142 1.50 -2.40 -12.60
C MET A 142 2.67 -1.50 -12.23
N ASP A 143 2.90 -0.46 -13.06
CA ASP A 143 3.88 0.56 -12.72
C ASP A 143 3.45 1.95 -13.18
N LYS A 144 4.13 2.96 -12.63
CA LYS A 144 3.93 4.35 -12.99
C LYS A 144 5.27 5.08 -12.90
N VAL A 145 5.60 5.83 -13.94
CA VAL A 145 6.72 6.77 -13.90
C VAL A 145 6.25 8.03 -13.15
N LEU A 146 7.00 8.44 -12.16
CA LEU A 146 6.62 9.55 -11.28
C LEU A 146 7.20 10.89 -11.75
#